data_2993692942e8ea5a8080eee2b2b114b5
#
_entry.id   2993692942e8ea5a8080eee2b2b114b5
#
_cell.length_a   1.000
_cell.length_b   1.000
_cell.length_c   1.000
_cell.angle_alpha   90.00
_cell.angle_beta   90.00
_cell.angle_gamma   90.00
#
_symmetry.space_group_name_H-M   'P 1'
#
loop_
_entity.id
_entity.type
_entity.pdbx_description
1 polymer ?
#
loop_
_entity_poly.entity_id
_entity_poly.type
_entity_poly.pdbx_seq_one_letter_code
_entity_poly.pdbx_strand_id
1 'polypeptide(L)'
;MGRGQAPRLHQRESLHYTNAVLHESMRLSCVVYNAINHRTTADMKAGDYVIPKGAVVIPSLMNVMLDSSHFDNPHQFNPNRFLNENGEFQADDHVIPFSIGKRYCLGKSLAEKEFFLFFTGIMSRFDIYRVPNESLSSYNMSDYFSATIVRTPPLFNLVLTNRSSLEE
;
A
#
# COMPACT_ATOMS: atom_id res chain seq x y z
N MET A 1 13.62 -2.14 21.73
CA MET A 1 14.04 -0.80 21.23
C MET A 1 13.70 0.21 22.30
N GLY A 2 14.60 1.20 22.55
CA GLY A 2 14.27 2.30 23.45
C GLY A 2 13.13 3.16 22.90
N ARG A 3 12.24 3.65 23.77
CA ARG A 3 11.15 4.55 23.39
C ARG A 3 11.74 5.77 22.65
N GLY A 4 11.10 6.20 21.58
CA GLY A 4 11.50 7.39 20.81
C GLY A 4 12.59 7.18 19.74
N GLN A 5 13.14 5.97 19.60
CA GLN A 5 14.09 5.67 18.51
C GLN A 5 13.36 5.00 17.34
N ALA A 6 13.41 5.66 16.18
CA ALA A 6 12.89 5.05 14.96
C ALA A 6 13.79 3.87 14.52
N PRO A 7 13.20 2.76 14.05
CA PRO A 7 13.95 1.64 13.51
C PRO A 7 14.83 2.08 12.31
N ARG A 8 15.99 1.46 12.20
CA ARG A 8 16.86 1.60 11.03
C ARG A 8 16.49 0.57 9.95
N LEU A 9 16.87 0.81 8.70
CA LEU A 9 16.55 -0.07 7.57
C LEU A 9 16.99 -1.53 7.78
N HIS A 10 18.15 -1.77 8.39
CA HIS A 10 18.64 -3.13 8.64
C HIS A 10 17.79 -3.91 9.68
N GLN A 11 16.95 -3.21 10.44
CA GLN A 11 16.05 -3.82 11.43
C GLN A 11 14.69 -4.17 10.81
N ARG A 12 14.42 -3.76 9.57
CA ARG A 12 13.14 -3.95 8.89
C ARG A 12 12.73 -5.42 8.85
N GLU A 13 13.67 -6.33 8.56
CA GLU A 13 13.38 -7.76 8.42
C GLU A 13 12.80 -8.39 9.69
N SER A 14 13.20 -7.91 10.86
CA SER A 14 12.68 -8.40 12.15
C SER A 14 11.34 -7.78 12.58
N LEU A 15 10.84 -6.81 11.84
CA LEU A 15 9.60 -6.08 12.16
C LEU A 15 8.40 -6.64 11.36
N HIS A 16 8.07 -7.90 11.59
CA HIS A 16 7.09 -8.65 10.79
C HIS A 16 5.72 -7.96 10.73
N TYR A 17 5.14 -7.59 11.86
CA TYR A 17 3.85 -6.90 11.86
C TYR A 17 3.90 -5.53 11.17
N THR A 18 4.98 -4.77 11.36
CA THR A 18 5.19 -3.51 10.66
C THR A 18 5.23 -3.70 9.15
N ASN A 19 5.97 -4.72 8.67
CA ASN A 19 6.01 -5.04 7.24
C ASN A 19 4.62 -5.43 6.71
N ALA A 20 3.85 -6.20 7.48
CA ALA A 20 2.48 -6.56 7.13
C ALA A 20 1.57 -5.32 7.01
N VAL A 21 1.67 -4.37 7.96
CA VAL A 21 0.95 -3.09 7.92
C VAL A 21 1.29 -2.29 6.68
N LEU A 22 2.60 -2.15 6.36
CA LEU A 22 3.04 -1.41 5.18
C LEU A 22 2.59 -2.07 3.88
N HIS A 23 2.65 -3.41 3.82
CA HIS A 23 2.25 -4.19 2.66
C HIS A 23 0.73 -4.06 2.41
N GLU A 24 -0.09 -4.20 3.46
CA GLU A 24 -1.53 -4.00 3.37
C GLU A 24 -1.91 -2.56 3.03
N SER A 25 -1.18 -1.59 3.57
CA SER A 25 -1.39 -0.19 3.21
C SER A 25 -1.15 0.06 1.72
N MET A 26 -0.08 -0.51 1.15
CA MET A 26 0.20 -0.39 -0.28
C MET A 26 -0.84 -1.09 -1.14
N ARG A 27 -1.31 -2.28 -0.72
CA ARG A 27 -2.37 -3.02 -1.40
C ARG A 27 -3.67 -2.21 -1.44
N LEU A 28 -4.12 -1.78 -0.28
CA LEU A 28 -5.44 -1.17 -0.12
C LEU A 28 -5.50 0.26 -0.67
N SER A 29 -4.43 1.06 -0.46
CA SER A 29 -4.38 2.43 -0.99
C SER A 29 -4.33 2.45 -2.52
N CYS A 30 -3.61 1.52 -3.12
CA CYS A 30 -3.43 1.43 -4.56
C CYS A 30 -3.29 2.82 -5.20
N VAL A 31 -2.29 3.58 -4.76
CA VAL A 31 -2.12 5.02 -5.10
C VAL A 31 -2.16 5.25 -6.61
N VAL A 32 -1.59 4.34 -7.40
CA VAL A 32 -1.68 4.33 -8.87
C VAL A 32 -2.51 3.11 -9.27
N TYR A 33 -3.81 3.32 -9.51
CA TYR A 33 -4.76 2.23 -9.74
C TYR A 33 -4.60 1.51 -11.09
N ASN A 34 -4.06 2.20 -12.09
CA ASN A 34 -3.71 1.63 -13.39
C ASN A 34 -2.22 1.87 -13.66
N ALA A 35 -1.53 0.87 -14.19
CA ALA A 35 -0.17 1.08 -14.68
C ALA A 35 -0.17 2.06 -15.86
N ILE A 36 1.02 2.59 -16.19
CA ILE A 36 1.21 3.42 -17.38
C ILE A 36 0.79 2.64 -18.63
N ASN A 37 0.11 3.30 -19.54
CA ASN A 37 -0.38 2.70 -20.79
C ASN A 37 0.77 2.10 -21.59
N HIS A 38 0.57 0.89 -22.07
CA HIS A 38 1.48 0.18 -22.97
C HIS A 38 0.88 0.13 -24.38
N ARG A 39 1.73 -0.02 -25.36
CA ARG A 39 1.32 -0.28 -26.75
C ARG A 39 1.91 -1.59 -27.22
N THR A 40 1.10 -2.45 -27.81
CA THR A 40 1.57 -3.72 -28.38
C THR A 40 2.44 -3.47 -29.63
N THR A 41 3.56 -4.15 -29.71
CA THR A 41 4.48 -4.07 -30.87
C THR A 41 4.24 -5.17 -31.91
N ALA A 42 3.48 -6.20 -31.54
CA ALA A 42 3.02 -7.31 -32.37
C ALA A 42 1.68 -7.79 -31.84
N ASP A 43 0.98 -8.62 -32.60
CA ASP A 43 -0.17 -9.36 -32.11
C ASP A 43 0.25 -10.25 -30.94
N MET A 44 -0.54 -10.26 -29.86
CA MET A 44 -0.25 -11.06 -28.67
C MET A 44 -1.49 -11.76 -28.16
N LYS A 45 -1.31 -12.94 -27.57
CA LYS A 45 -2.38 -13.67 -26.88
C LYS A 45 -2.46 -13.26 -25.40
N ALA A 46 -3.67 -13.07 -24.92
CA ALA A 46 -4.00 -12.88 -23.51
C ALA A 46 -5.17 -13.79 -23.14
N GLY A 47 -4.89 -14.96 -22.60
CA GLY A 47 -5.88 -16.04 -22.47
C GLY A 47 -6.43 -16.44 -23.85
N ASP A 48 -7.74 -16.40 -23.99
CA ASP A 48 -8.44 -16.73 -25.26
C ASP A 48 -8.54 -15.53 -26.23
N TYR A 49 -8.04 -14.36 -25.83
CA TYR A 49 -8.11 -13.14 -26.63
C TYR A 49 -6.84 -12.93 -27.45
N VAL A 50 -7.00 -12.35 -28.63
CA VAL A 50 -5.91 -11.83 -29.45
C VAL A 50 -5.94 -10.31 -29.38
N ILE A 51 -4.89 -9.72 -28.85
CA ILE A 51 -4.70 -8.27 -28.81
C ILE A 51 -3.86 -7.89 -30.05
N PRO A 52 -4.40 -7.07 -30.96
CA PRO A 52 -3.70 -6.75 -32.20
C PRO A 52 -2.51 -5.81 -31.95
N LYS A 53 -1.54 -5.81 -32.85
CA LYS A 53 -0.45 -4.84 -32.91
C LYS A 53 -0.99 -3.41 -32.91
N GLY A 54 -0.37 -2.53 -32.11
CA GLY A 54 -0.72 -1.13 -32.00
C GLY A 54 -1.83 -0.84 -30.99
N ALA A 55 -2.44 -1.86 -30.37
CA ALA A 55 -3.43 -1.68 -29.34
C ALA A 55 -2.82 -1.02 -28.08
N VAL A 56 -3.59 -0.15 -27.44
CA VAL A 56 -3.25 0.41 -26.13
C VAL A 56 -3.73 -0.57 -25.06
N VAL A 57 -2.82 -0.99 -24.19
CA VAL A 57 -3.09 -1.87 -23.04
C VAL A 57 -2.93 -1.07 -21.74
N ILE A 58 -3.95 -1.08 -20.92
CA ILE A 58 -3.96 -0.40 -19.61
C ILE A 58 -4.09 -1.47 -18.52
N PRO A 59 -2.98 -1.88 -17.88
CA PRO A 59 -3.06 -2.86 -16.80
C PRO A 59 -3.73 -2.25 -15.56
N SER A 60 -4.79 -2.87 -15.07
CA SER A 60 -5.48 -2.46 -13.84
C SER A 60 -4.81 -3.13 -12.63
N LEU A 61 -3.97 -2.40 -11.93
CA LEU A 61 -3.31 -2.90 -10.71
C LEU A 61 -4.31 -3.08 -9.57
N MET A 62 -5.26 -2.16 -9.47
CA MET A 62 -6.28 -2.19 -8.43
C MET A 62 -7.14 -3.45 -8.50
N ASN A 63 -7.54 -3.88 -9.70
CA ASN A 63 -8.37 -5.07 -9.84
C ASN A 63 -7.65 -6.33 -9.34
N VAL A 64 -6.33 -6.42 -9.53
CA VAL A 64 -5.54 -7.54 -9.00
C VAL A 64 -5.44 -7.46 -7.47
N MET A 65 -5.13 -6.27 -6.92
CA MET A 65 -4.92 -6.10 -5.49
C MET A 65 -6.22 -6.11 -4.66
N LEU A 66 -7.37 -5.97 -5.30
CA LEU A 66 -8.70 -6.03 -4.67
C LEU A 66 -9.52 -7.23 -5.14
N ASP A 67 -8.89 -8.22 -5.77
CA ASP A 67 -9.59 -9.42 -6.25
C ASP A 67 -10.10 -10.25 -5.08
N SER A 68 -11.42 -10.42 -5.01
CA SER A 68 -12.09 -11.21 -3.97
C SER A 68 -11.90 -12.72 -4.12
N SER A 69 -11.42 -13.18 -5.28
CA SER A 69 -11.06 -14.59 -5.46
C SER A 69 -9.72 -14.94 -4.82
N HIS A 70 -8.90 -13.93 -4.51
CA HIS A 70 -7.58 -14.07 -3.90
C HIS A 70 -7.53 -13.50 -2.47
N PHE A 71 -8.14 -12.34 -2.23
CA PHE A 71 -8.14 -11.69 -0.92
C PHE A 71 -9.52 -11.74 -0.27
N ASP A 72 -9.63 -12.39 0.87
CA ASP A 72 -10.84 -12.34 1.69
C ASP A 72 -11.14 -10.93 2.15
N ASN A 73 -12.39 -10.45 1.93
CA ASN A 73 -12.80 -9.08 2.28
C ASN A 73 -11.80 -8.03 1.78
N PRO A 74 -11.56 -7.91 0.45
CA PRO A 74 -10.43 -7.16 -0.11
C PRO A 74 -10.44 -5.67 0.22
N HIS A 75 -11.59 -5.11 0.58
CA HIS A 75 -11.74 -3.70 0.97
C HIS A 75 -11.47 -3.44 2.46
N GLN A 76 -11.31 -4.49 3.26
CA GLN A 76 -11.00 -4.37 4.68
C GLN A 76 -9.48 -4.32 4.90
N PHE A 77 -9.03 -3.34 5.70
CA PHE A 77 -7.63 -3.28 6.14
C PHE A 77 -7.36 -4.40 7.14
N ASN A 78 -6.57 -5.37 6.74
CA ASN A 78 -6.22 -6.53 7.58
C ASN A 78 -4.76 -6.95 7.35
N PRO A 79 -3.80 -6.39 8.09
CA PRO A 79 -2.40 -6.78 7.97
C PRO A 79 -2.11 -8.25 8.29
N ASN A 80 -2.97 -8.89 9.11
CA ASN A 80 -2.76 -10.28 9.52
C ASN A 80 -2.80 -11.27 8.35
N ARG A 81 -3.39 -10.88 7.20
CA ARG A 81 -3.34 -11.71 5.98
C ARG A 81 -1.93 -11.98 5.46
N PHE A 82 -0.96 -11.16 5.85
CA PHE A 82 0.44 -11.27 5.48
C PHE A 82 1.33 -11.77 6.63
N LEU A 83 0.74 -12.44 7.60
CA LEU A 83 1.47 -13.13 8.67
C LEU A 83 1.17 -14.62 8.62
N ASN A 84 2.24 -15.42 8.73
CA ASN A 84 2.08 -16.86 8.91
C ASN A 84 1.67 -17.22 10.36
N GLU A 85 1.49 -18.50 10.62
CA GLU A 85 1.10 -19.02 11.96
C GLU A 85 2.10 -18.66 13.07
N ASN A 86 3.36 -18.41 12.72
CA ASN A 86 4.41 -17.98 13.66
C ASN A 86 4.44 -16.44 13.84
N GLY A 87 3.55 -15.69 13.17
CA GLY A 87 3.54 -14.22 13.17
C GLY A 87 4.62 -13.58 12.31
N GLU A 88 5.25 -14.33 11.41
CA GLU A 88 6.27 -13.84 10.50
C GLU A 88 5.64 -13.29 9.21
N PHE A 89 6.21 -12.22 8.71
CA PHE A 89 5.74 -11.58 7.49
C PHE A 89 5.98 -12.43 6.24
N GLN A 90 4.93 -12.60 5.46
CA GLN A 90 4.98 -13.22 4.13
C GLN A 90 4.39 -12.25 3.10
N ALA A 91 5.21 -11.84 2.14
CA ALA A 91 4.75 -11.03 1.02
C ALA A 91 3.86 -11.86 0.09
N ASP A 92 2.88 -11.21 -0.52
CA ASP A 92 2.00 -11.81 -1.53
C ASP A 92 2.29 -11.17 -2.90
N ASP A 93 2.48 -12.01 -3.91
CA ASP A 93 2.84 -11.57 -5.27
C ASP A 93 1.70 -10.86 -6.00
N HIS A 94 0.46 -10.92 -5.49
CA HIS A 94 -0.67 -10.14 -6.00
C HIS A 94 -0.66 -8.69 -5.50
N VAL A 95 0.21 -8.37 -4.53
CA VAL A 95 0.41 -6.98 -4.10
C VAL A 95 1.44 -6.31 -5.00
N ILE A 96 0.94 -5.69 -6.07
CA ILE A 96 1.74 -5.14 -7.18
C ILE A 96 1.61 -3.61 -7.37
N PRO A 97 1.72 -2.79 -6.30
CA PRO A 97 1.50 -1.33 -6.38
C PRO A 97 2.50 -0.62 -7.31
N PHE A 98 3.62 -1.27 -7.61
CA PHE A 98 4.69 -0.78 -8.49
C PHE A 98 4.70 -1.46 -9.86
N SER A 99 3.64 -2.19 -10.22
CA SER A 99 3.57 -3.04 -11.41
C SER A 99 4.62 -4.18 -11.39
N ILE A 100 4.67 -4.95 -12.46
CA ILE A 100 5.53 -6.13 -12.61
C ILE A 100 6.21 -6.17 -13.98
N GLY A 101 7.18 -7.07 -14.15
CA GLY A 101 7.85 -7.32 -15.41
C GLY A 101 8.85 -6.22 -15.77
N LYS A 102 9.21 -6.14 -17.06
CA LYS A 102 10.28 -5.25 -17.57
C LYS A 102 9.96 -3.75 -17.43
N ARG A 103 8.71 -3.40 -17.16
CA ARG A 103 8.22 -2.02 -17.06
C ARG A 103 7.78 -1.65 -15.64
N TYR A 104 8.19 -2.45 -14.64
CA TYR A 104 7.93 -2.11 -13.24
C TYR A 104 8.55 -0.76 -12.85
N CYS A 105 8.06 -0.16 -11.78
CA CYS A 105 8.53 1.14 -11.31
C CYS A 105 10.01 1.09 -10.88
N LEU A 106 10.85 1.92 -11.49
CA LEU A 106 12.27 2.02 -11.13
C LEU A 106 12.47 2.53 -9.70
N GLY A 107 11.54 3.35 -9.19
CA GLY A 107 11.58 3.90 -7.84
C GLY A 107 11.09 2.96 -6.75
N LYS A 108 10.66 1.72 -7.05
CA LYS A 108 10.10 0.77 -6.08
C LYS A 108 10.94 0.65 -4.81
N SER A 109 12.22 0.33 -4.97
CA SER A 109 13.12 0.12 -3.82
C SER A 109 13.29 1.38 -2.95
N LEU A 110 13.32 2.57 -3.56
CA LEU A 110 13.40 3.84 -2.84
C LEU A 110 12.10 4.11 -2.09
N ALA A 111 10.97 4.02 -2.77
CA ALA A 111 9.64 4.28 -2.18
C ALA A 111 9.34 3.36 -1.00
N GLU A 112 9.66 2.06 -1.11
CA GLU A 112 9.47 1.10 0.00
C GLU A 112 10.34 1.43 1.22
N LYS A 113 11.57 1.90 1.01
CA LYS A 113 12.47 2.33 2.10
C LYS A 113 11.98 3.63 2.74
N GLU A 114 11.58 4.61 1.95
CA GLU A 114 11.01 5.86 2.43
C GLU A 114 9.73 5.62 3.22
N PHE A 115 8.82 4.81 2.70
CA PHE A 115 7.58 4.48 3.39
C PHE A 115 7.86 3.84 4.75
N PHE A 116 8.78 2.87 4.82
CA PHE A 116 9.19 2.26 6.08
C PHE A 116 9.77 3.30 7.05
N LEU A 117 10.71 4.14 6.60
CA LEU A 117 11.37 5.11 7.47
C LEU A 117 10.42 6.19 7.97
N PHE A 118 9.56 6.76 7.11
CA PHE A 118 8.59 7.77 7.51
C PHE A 118 7.54 7.19 8.44
N PHE A 119 6.96 6.04 8.09
CA PHE A 119 5.96 5.39 8.92
C PHE A 119 6.52 5.07 10.32
N THR A 120 7.64 4.38 10.39
CA THR A 120 8.25 4.01 11.67
C THR A 120 8.78 5.21 12.43
N GLY A 121 9.26 6.25 11.73
CA GLY A 121 9.69 7.50 12.34
C GLY A 121 8.56 8.24 13.02
N ILE A 122 7.38 8.29 12.41
CA ILE A 122 6.18 8.89 13.00
C ILE A 122 5.68 8.04 14.18
N MET A 123 5.51 6.73 13.95
CA MET A 123 4.96 5.81 14.96
C MET A 123 5.86 5.63 16.19
N SER A 124 7.16 5.88 16.07
CA SER A 124 8.08 5.81 17.22
C SER A 124 8.02 7.05 18.11
N ARG A 125 7.59 8.19 17.57
CA ARG A 125 7.62 9.48 18.26
C ARG A 125 6.25 9.95 18.73
N PHE A 126 5.19 9.58 18.01
CA PHE A 126 3.86 10.11 18.24
C PHE A 126 2.85 9.00 18.49
N ASP A 127 1.92 9.25 19.40
CA ASP A 127 0.63 8.59 19.46
C ASP A 127 -0.35 9.37 18.59
N ILE A 128 -1.13 8.63 17.79
CA ILE A 128 -2.05 9.19 16.81
C ILE A 128 -3.47 8.98 17.29
N TYR A 129 -4.22 10.07 17.41
CA TYR A 129 -5.61 10.04 17.83
C TYR A 129 -6.51 10.69 16.80
N ARG A 130 -7.75 10.29 16.80
CA ARG A 130 -8.82 10.95 16.04
C ARG A 130 -9.15 12.28 16.68
N VAL A 131 -9.50 13.27 15.86
CA VAL A 131 -10.08 14.50 16.37
C VAL A 131 -11.46 14.18 16.98
N PRO A 132 -11.74 14.58 18.23
CA PRO A 132 -13.05 14.39 18.84
C PRO A 132 -14.16 14.96 17.96
N ASN A 133 -15.28 14.24 17.85
CA ASN A 133 -16.46 14.62 17.06
C ASN A 133 -16.27 14.70 15.54
N GLU A 134 -15.11 14.34 15.00
CA GLU A 134 -14.91 14.20 13.58
C GLU A 134 -15.24 12.76 13.16
N SER A 135 -16.23 12.61 12.27
CA SER A 135 -16.62 11.28 11.78
C SER A 135 -15.66 10.84 10.68
N LEU A 136 -14.90 9.78 10.96
CA LEU A 136 -14.16 9.04 9.91
C LEU A 136 -15.02 7.92 9.30
N SER A 137 -16.29 7.81 9.69
CA SER A 137 -17.20 6.74 9.28
C SER A 137 -17.58 6.80 7.79
N SER A 138 -17.24 7.89 7.10
CA SER A 138 -17.49 8.09 5.67
C SER A 138 -16.28 7.76 4.77
N TYR A 139 -15.14 7.36 5.33
CA TYR A 139 -13.99 7.02 4.51
C TYR A 139 -14.09 5.61 3.94
N ASN A 140 -14.92 5.45 2.92
CA ASN A 140 -14.91 4.26 2.08
C ASN A 140 -13.80 4.38 1.04
N MET A 141 -13.28 3.24 0.60
CA MET A 141 -12.29 3.20 -0.51
C MET A 141 -12.83 3.85 -1.80
N SER A 142 -14.15 3.93 -1.97
CA SER A 142 -14.84 4.65 -3.04
C SER A 142 -14.66 6.17 -2.97
N ASP A 143 -14.38 6.71 -1.77
CA ASP A 143 -14.26 8.16 -1.54
C ASP A 143 -12.88 8.71 -1.91
N TYR A 144 -11.95 7.79 -2.23
CA TYR A 144 -10.67 8.18 -2.81
C TYR A 144 -10.89 8.76 -4.21
N PHE A 145 -10.90 10.06 -4.27
CA PHE A 145 -11.12 10.76 -5.52
C PHE A 145 -9.89 10.67 -6.43
N SER A 146 -10.12 10.28 -7.68
CA SER A 146 -9.09 10.28 -8.71
C SER A 146 -9.53 11.12 -9.89
N ALA A 147 -9.23 12.41 -9.87
CA ALA A 147 -9.29 13.25 -11.07
C ALA A 147 -8.10 13.00 -12.03
N THR A 148 -7.13 12.19 -11.59
CA THR A 148 -5.87 11.93 -12.27
C THR A 148 -5.53 10.44 -12.19
N ILE A 149 -4.31 10.06 -12.57
CA ILE A 149 -3.77 8.69 -12.46
C ILE A 149 -3.54 8.29 -10.99
N VAL A 150 -3.50 9.27 -10.07
CA VAL A 150 -3.16 9.09 -8.66
C VAL A 150 -4.42 9.21 -7.81
N ARG A 151 -4.62 8.23 -6.92
CA ARG A 151 -5.67 8.27 -5.89
C ARG A 151 -5.15 9.02 -4.68
N THR A 152 -5.91 9.99 -4.23
CA THR A 152 -5.63 10.73 -3.00
C THR A 152 -6.72 10.46 -1.97
N PRO A 153 -6.36 10.28 -0.69
CA PRO A 153 -7.37 10.18 0.36
C PRO A 153 -8.11 11.52 0.49
N PRO A 154 -9.37 11.50 0.97
CA PRO A 154 -10.05 12.71 1.37
C PRO A 154 -9.29 13.42 2.48
N LEU A 155 -9.51 14.72 2.65
CA LEU A 155 -8.90 15.48 3.73
C LEU A 155 -9.40 14.96 5.08
N PHE A 156 -8.48 14.77 6.00
CA PHE A 156 -8.78 14.35 7.38
C PHE A 156 -7.83 15.05 8.36
N ASN A 157 -8.24 15.15 9.60
CA ASN A 157 -7.44 15.69 10.68
C ASN A 157 -7.09 14.61 11.71
N LEU A 158 -5.88 14.71 12.25
CA LEU A 158 -5.38 13.84 13.30
C LEU A 158 -4.77 14.67 14.42
N VAL A 159 -4.85 14.15 15.63
CA VAL A 159 -4.12 14.69 16.78
C VAL A 159 -2.88 13.84 16.98
N LEU A 160 -1.72 14.48 16.98
CA LEU A 160 -0.43 13.84 17.26
C LEU A 160 0.06 14.29 18.63
N THR A 161 0.27 13.35 19.54
CA THR A 161 0.83 13.60 20.87
C THR A 161 2.20 12.99 20.96
N ASN A 162 3.19 13.77 21.39
CA ASN A 162 4.54 13.26 21.56
C ASN A 162 4.60 12.21 22.68
N ARG A 163 5.13 11.04 22.38
CA ARG A 163 5.27 9.93 23.37
C ARG A 163 6.18 10.27 24.54
N SER A 164 7.11 11.20 24.37
CA SER A 164 8.01 11.65 25.43
C SER A 164 7.33 12.61 26.45
N SER A 165 6.15 13.16 26.13
CA SER A 165 5.43 14.09 27.01
C SER A 165 4.45 13.40 27.98
N LEU A 166 4.37 12.07 27.97
CA LEU A 166 3.50 11.28 28.85
C LEU A 166 4.24 10.73 30.09
N GLU A 167 5.46 11.18 30.36
CA GLU A 167 6.30 10.73 31.50
C GLU A 167 6.43 11.79 32.63
N GLU A 168 5.54 12.82 32.67
CA GLU A 168 5.45 13.74 33.79
C GLU A 168 4.18 13.51 34.62
#